data_fb3ce2fb2de8e7960b70eb677316c5fc
#
_entry.id   fb3ce2fb2de8e7960b70eb677316c5fc
#
_cell.length_a   1.000
_cell.length_b   1.000
_cell.length_c   1.000
_cell.angle_alpha   90.00
_cell.angle_beta   90.00
_cell.angle_gamma   90.00
#
_symmetry.space_group_name_H-M   'P 1'
#
loop_
_entity.id
_entity.type
_entity.pdbx_description
1 polymer ?
#
loop_
_entity_poly.entity_id
_entity_poly.type
_entity_poly.pdbx_seq_one_letter_code
_entity_poly.pdbx_strand_id
1 'polypeptide(L)'
;MSKEGLASCYGLFESFAEARASLPPSLAFDQAALATEYVEVRTKRIFAYDYPMMWWLERAIRHGATRVLDIGGSVGVHYYAYRRYFEMPPELTWRIVEVPAIASIGREMALRTDALALSFVEDLEPALSGVDIWISAGAIQYFEDGRPSDLLKRCTTRPKHILLNKLPLYTGQDFITTQNLGEGSFSPFHVYNRAAFIGDMTALGYTLGDEWAVHERSLYLPGHPDRSFPAFTGLYFTNDT
;
A
#
# COMPACT_ATOMS: atom_id res chain seq x y z
N MET A 1 -13.58 -8.07 -20.19
CA MET A 1 -12.20 -7.83 -20.65
C MET A 1 -11.92 -6.36 -20.36
N SER A 2 -11.18 -6.09 -19.29
CA SER A 2 -10.76 -4.73 -18.95
C SER A 2 -9.82 -4.24 -20.04
N LYS A 3 -9.99 -3.00 -20.45
CA LYS A 3 -9.03 -2.29 -21.30
C LYS A 3 -7.75 -1.93 -20.54
N GLU A 4 -7.20 -2.82 -19.77
CA GLU A 4 -5.84 -2.74 -19.23
C GLU A 4 -4.87 -3.10 -20.34
N GLY A 5 -4.89 -2.25 -21.35
CA GLY A 5 -4.03 -2.33 -22.49
C GLY A 5 -2.79 -1.50 -22.29
N LEU A 6 -1.66 -2.12 -22.56
CA LEU A 6 -0.45 -1.49 -23.06
C LEU A 6 0.10 -0.32 -22.23
N ALA A 7 1.12 -0.66 -21.41
CA ALA A 7 2.06 0.27 -20.83
C ALA A 7 1.42 1.40 -20.00
N SER A 8 0.90 1.04 -18.83
CA SER A 8 0.60 2.07 -17.82
C SER A 8 1.86 2.70 -17.24
N CYS A 9 3.05 2.10 -17.47
CA CYS A 9 4.34 2.55 -16.95
C CYS A 9 5.28 2.99 -18.06
N TYR A 10 6.09 4.02 -17.79
CA TYR A 10 7.01 4.58 -18.78
C TYR A 10 8.26 5.18 -18.13
N GLY A 11 9.41 4.94 -18.77
CA GLY A 11 10.68 5.56 -18.44
C GLY A 11 11.44 4.90 -17.28
N LEU A 12 12.73 5.17 -17.24
CA LEU A 12 13.64 4.86 -16.14
C LEU A 12 14.24 6.17 -15.67
N PHE A 13 14.24 6.41 -14.37
CA PHE A 13 14.65 7.68 -13.79
C PHE A 13 15.55 7.45 -12.58
N GLU A 14 16.48 8.39 -12.35
CA GLU A 14 17.40 8.38 -11.22
C GLU A 14 16.75 8.95 -9.94
N SER A 15 15.69 9.77 -10.09
CA SER A 15 15.00 10.40 -8.97
C SER A 15 13.52 10.62 -9.23
N PHE A 16 12.73 10.79 -8.15
CA PHE A 16 11.35 11.20 -8.25
C PHE A 16 11.20 12.59 -8.90
N ALA A 17 12.14 13.50 -8.65
CA ALA A 17 12.13 14.83 -9.25
C ALA A 17 12.27 14.76 -10.77
N GLU A 18 13.20 13.96 -11.29
CA GLU A 18 13.36 13.73 -12.73
C GLU A 18 12.11 13.07 -13.33
N ALA A 19 11.60 12.03 -12.68
CA ALA A 19 10.37 11.35 -13.11
C ALA A 19 9.17 12.31 -13.17
N ARG A 20 8.97 13.15 -12.15
CA ARG A 20 7.91 14.18 -12.14
C ARG A 20 8.08 15.20 -13.26
N ALA A 21 9.30 15.63 -13.54
CA ALA A 21 9.57 16.58 -14.61
C ALA A 21 9.25 16.04 -16.01
N SER A 22 9.22 14.72 -16.18
CA SER A 22 8.83 14.04 -17.43
C SER A 22 7.33 13.89 -17.62
N LEU A 23 6.54 14.13 -16.58
CA LEU A 23 5.08 13.94 -16.57
C LEU A 23 4.35 15.25 -16.85
N PRO A 24 3.16 15.18 -17.46
CA PRO A 24 2.27 16.35 -17.48
C PRO A 24 1.86 16.73 -16.05
N PRO A 25 1.55 18.01 -15.79
CA PRO A 25 1.02 18.44 -14.50
C PRO A 25 -0.20 17.61 -14.10
N SER A 26 -0.17 17.03 -12.89
CA SER A 26 -1.28 16.26 -12.37
C SER A 26 -1.32 16.34 -10.84
N LEU A 27 -2.49 16.10 -10.25
CA LEU A 27 -2.67 16.01 -8.80
C LEU A 27 -2.32 14.61 -8.25
N ALA A 28 -1.78 13.73 -9.09
CA ALA A 28 -1.52 12.33 -8.76
C ALA A 28 -2.75 11.65 -8.12
N PHE A 29 -2.65 11.22 -6.88
CA PHE A 29 -3.74 10.57 -6.15
C PHE A 29 -4.74 11.53 -5.51
N ASP A 30 -4.43 12.82 -5.39
CA ASP A 30 -5.28 13.79 -4.70
C ASP A 30 -6.45 14.27 -5.57
N GLN A 31 -7.25 13.32 -6.05
CA GLN A 31 -8.42 13.54 -6.90
C GLN A 31 -9.60 12.70 -6.44
N ALA A 32 -10.71 13.36 -6.14
CA ALA A 32 -11.96 12.70 -5.71
C ALA A 32 -12.48 11.67 -6.74
N ALA A 33 -12.25 11.90 -8.03
CA ALA A 33 -12.67 10.99 -9.09
C ALA A 33 -12.07 9.58 -8.93
N LEU A 34 -10.85 9.47 -8.41
CA LEU A 34 -10.19 8.18 -8.15
C LEU A 34 -10.86 7.39 -7.01
N ALA A 35 -11.62 8.05 -6.12
CA ALA A 35 -12.30 7.38 -5.02
C ALA A 35 -13.52 6.55 -5.45
N THR A 36 -14.13 6.83 -6.59
CA THR A 36 -15.39 6.23 -7.01
C THR A 36 -15.32 4.70 -7.07
N GLU A 37 -14.31 4.13 -7.74
CA GLU A 37 -14.12 2.68 -7.78
C GLU A 37 -13.91 2.09 -6.37
N TYR A 38 -13.14 2.78 -5.54
CA TYR A 38 -12.87 2.33 -4.19
C TYR A 38 -14.15 2.27 -3.34
N VAL A 39 -14.98 3.32 -3.38
CA VAL A 39 -16.25 3.37 -2.65
C VAL A 39 -17.25 2.34 -3.16
N GLU A 40 -17.41 2.21 -4.48
CA GLU A 40 -18.48 1.41 -5.07
C GLU A 40 -18.14 -0.08 -5.17
N VAL A 41 -16.87 -0.42 -5.35
CA VAL A 41 -16.43 -1.79 -5.61
C VAL A 41 -15.54 -2.33 -4.50
N ARG A 42 -14.43 -1.64 -4.21
CA ARG A 42 -13.35 -2.18 -3.37
C ARG A 42 -13.73 -2.33 -1.90
N THR A 43 -14.57 -1.44 -1.36
CA THR A 43 -15.08 -1.57 0.01
C THR A 43 -16.08 -2.73 0.19
N LYS A 44 -16.60 -3.26 -0.92
CA LYS A 44 -17.66 -4.28 -0.92
C LYS A 44 -17.17 -5.66 -1.35
N ARG A 45 -15.94 -5.77 -1.82
CA ARG A 45 -15.39 -6.99 -2.42
C ARG A 45 -13.92 -7.16 -2.04
N ILE A 46 -13.51 -8.40 -1.76
CA ILE A 46 -12.10 -8.81 -1.71
C ILE A 46 -11.72 -9.48 -3.04
N PHE A 47 -10.44 -9.40 -3.37
CA PHE A 47 -9.84 -10.00 -4.57
C PHE A 47 -8.93 -11.15 -4.16
N ALA A 48 -8.49 -11.97 -5.10
CA ALA A 48 -7.65 -13.14 -4.80
C ALA A 48 -6.39 -12.77 -4.01
N TYR A 49 -5.75 -11.67 -4.36
CA TYR A 49 -4.54 -11.17 -3.71
C TYR A 49 -4.75 -10.58 -2.31
N ASP A 50 -6.00 -10.37 -1.88
CA ASP A 50 -6.32 -9.86 -0.55
C ASP A 50 -6.39 -10.98 0.50
N TYR A 51 -6.67 -12.24 0.10
CA TYR A 51 -6.85 -13.34 1.03
C TYR A 51 -5.65 -13.60 1.95
N PRO A 52 -4.39 -13.64 1.45
CA PRO A 52 -3.25 -13.82 2.34
C PRO A 52 -3.09 -12.66 3.32
N MET A 53 -3.27 -11.41 2.85
CA MET A 53 -3.19 -10.23 3.71
C MET A 53 -4.28 -10.25 4.78
N MET A 54 -5.52 -10.58 4.41
CA MET A 54 -6.65 -10.70 5.33
C MET A 54 -6.42 -11.81 6.35
N TRP A 55 -5.87 -12.96 5.94
CA TRP A 55 -5.52 -14.07 6.82
C TRP A 55 -4.54 -13.66 7.91
N TRP A 56 -3.42 -13.02 7.54
CA TRP A 56 -2.40 -12.60 8.48
C TRP A 56 -2.88 -11.46 9.39
N LEU A 57 -3.67 -10.53 8.86
CA LEU A 57 -4.30 -9.48 9.65
C LEU A 57 -5.23 -10.04 10.73
N GLU A 58 -6.11 -10.95 10.35
CA GLU A 58 -7.05 -11.60 11.28
C GLU A 58 -6.28 -12.38 12.38
N ARG A 59 -5.23 -13.09 12.01
CA ARG A 59 -4.36 -13.76 13.00
C ARG A 59 -3.70 -12.78 13.96
N ALA A 60 -3.15 -11.67 13.46
CA ALA A 60 -2.53 -10.66 14.33
C ALA A 60 -3.56 -10.07 15.32
N ILE A 61 -4.76 -9.74 14.84
CA ILE A 61 -5.85 -9.24 15.68
C ILE A 61 -6.27 -10.28 16.73
N ARG A 62 -6.44 -11.53 16.36
CA ARG A 62 -6.75 -12.61 17.32
C ARG A 62 -5.68 -12.81 18.40
N HIS A 63 -4.42 -12.45 18.12
CA HIS A 63 -3.33 -12.49 19.08
C HIS A 63 -3.13 -11.16 19.83
N GLY A 64 -4.14 -10.28 19.81
CA GLY A 64 -4.20 -9.08 20.65
C GLY A 64 -3.71 -7.80 19.99
N ALA A 65 -3.42 -7.78 18.70
CA ALA A 65 -3.12 -6.54 17.98
C ALA A 65 -4.41 -5.73 17.76
N THR A 66 -4.43 -4.48 18.19
CA THR A 66 -5.65 -3.64 18.16
C THR A 66 -5.45 -2.29 17.47
N ARG A 67 -4.20 -1.95 17.13
CA ARG A 67 -3.87 -0.64 16.53
C ARG A 67 -3.29 -0.84 15.14
N VAL A 68 -4.09 -0.53 14.12
CA VAL A 68 -3.73 -0.66 12.71
C VAL A 68 -3.41 0.71 12.12
N LEU A 69 -2.29 0.79 11.39
CA LEU A 69 -1.97 1.87 10.46
C LEU A 69 -2.08 1.35 9.03
N ASP A 70 -2.94 1.94 8.23
CA ASP A 70 -3.17 1.61 6.82
C ASP A 70 -2.65 2.75 5.94
N ILE A 71 -1.44 2.56 5.39
CA ILE A 71 -0.73 3.56 4.59
C ILE A 71 -1.25 3.51 3.16
N GLY A 72 -1.95 4.56 2.73
CA GLY A 72 -2.66 4.62 1.45
C GLY A 72 -3.87 3.70 1.43
N GLY A 73 -4.59 3.61 2.56
CA GLY A 73 -5.77 2.74 2.72
C GLY A 73 -7.03 3.25 2.02
N SER A 74 -6.91 4.33 1.23
CA SER A 74 -8.01 4.96 0.53
C SER A 74 -9.14 5.35 1.48
N VAL A 75 -10.38 5.17 1.10
CA VAL A 75 -11.58 5.46 1.92
C VAL A 75 -11.82 4.45 3.06
N GLY A 76 -10.84 3.61 3.38
CA GLY A 76 -10.97 2.52 4.35
C GLY A 76 -11.28 1.17 3.71
N VAL A 77 -10.75 0.94 2.52
CA VAL A 77 -11.06 -0.25 1.69
C VAL A 77 -10.91 -1.55 2.47
N HIS A 78 -9.76 -1.75 3.12
CA HIS A 78 -9.47 -3.00 3.83
C HIS A 78 -10.39 -3.19 5.04
N TYR A 79 -10.62 -2.14 5.81
CA TYR A 79 -11.56 -2.19 6.94
C TYR A 79 -12.96 -2.61 6.51
N TYR A 80 -13.54 -1.91 5.51
CA TYR A 80 -14.91 -2.22 5.05
C TYR A 80 -15.03 -3.57 4.38
N ALA A 81 -14.05 -3.97 3.57
CA ALA A 81 -14.08 -5.26 2.88
C ALA A 81 -13.90 -6.42 3.86
N TYR A 82 -12.91 -6.33 4.77
CA TYR A 82 -12.48 -7.45 5.61
C TYR A 82 -13.42 -7.71 6.78
N ARG A 83 -14.04 -6.68 7.39
CA ARG A 83 -15.04 -6.85 8.47
C ARG A 83 -16.24 -7.70 8.10
N ARG A 84 -16.39 -8.05 6.85
CA ARG A 84 -17.44 -8.96 6.35
C ARG A 84 -17.03 -10.44 6.48
N TYR A 85 -15.77 -10.72 6.74
CA TYR A 85 -15.20 -12.07 6.77
C TYR A 85 -14.73 -12.50 8.14
N PHE A 86 -14.37 -11.56 8.98
CA PHE A 86 -14.02 -11.82 10.37
C PHE A 86 -14.49 -10.68 11.29
N GLU A 87 -14.67 -11.00 12.56
CA GLU A 87 -15.09 -10.05 13.57
C GLU A 87 -13.94 -9.14 13.97
N MET A 88 -14.19 -7.84 13.99
CA MET A 88 -13.25 -6.85 14.47
C MET A 88 -13.57 -6.51 15.93
N PRO A 89 -12.60 -6.59 16.85
CA PRO A 89 -12.85 -6.32 18.25
C PRO A 89 -13.25 -4.86 18.48
N PRO A 90 -14.08 -4.56 19.49
CA PRO A 90 -14.59 -3.21 19.73
C PRO A 90 -13.49 -2.19 20.09
N GLU A 91 -12.36 -2.64 20.64
CA GLU A 91 -11.19 -1.83 20.96
C GLU A 91 -10.27 -1.55 19.76
N LEU A 92 -10.56 -2.14 18.58
CA LEU A 92 -9.76 -1.93 17.39
C LEU A 92 -9.78 -0.44 16.98
N THR A 93 -8.60 0.09 16.73
CA THR A 93 -8.41 1.39 16.09
C THR A 93 -7.73 1.20 14.73
N TRP A 94 -8.25 1.86 13.72
CA TRP A 94 -7.74 1.76 12.35
C TRP A 94 -7.50 3.16 11.80
N ARG A 95 -6.24 3.54 11.77
CA ARG A 95 -5.81 4.84 11.25
C ARG A 95 -5.36 4.70 9.80
N ILE A 96 -5.88 5.57 8.96
CA ILE A 96 -5.57 5.61 7.53
C ILE A 96 -4.78 6.88 7.25
N VAL A 97 -3.62 6.73 6.62
CA VAL A 97 -2.87 7.85 6.05
C VAL A 97 -3.24 7.95 4.58
N GLU A 98 -3.77 9.11 4.17
CA GLU A 98 -4.23 9.28 2.79
C GLU A 98 -4.17 10.76 2.37
N VAL A 99 -4.17 11.01 1.07
CA VAL A 99 -4.19 12.36 0.50
C VAL A 99 -5.50 13.09 0.84
N PRO A 100 -5.51 14.45 0.93
CA PRO A 100 -6.63 15.21 1.46
C PRO A 100 -7.98 14.91 0.84
N ALA A 101 -8.07 14.87 -0.52
CA ALA A 101 -9.34 14.62 -1.21
C ALA A 101 -9.94 13.26 -0.86
N ILE A 102 -9.12 12.21 -0.81
CA ILE A 102 -9.56 10.84 -0.50
C ILE A 102 -9.88 10.70 0.98
N ALA A 103 -9.04 11.28 1.85
CA ALA A 103 -9.27 11.28 3.32
C ALA A 103 -10.60 11.96 3.68
N SER A 104 -10.97 13.04 3.00
CA SER A 104 -12.26 13.73 3.19
C SER A 104 -13.45 12.80 2.89
N ILE A 105 -13.41 12.11 1.74
CA ILE A 105 -14.45 11.15 1.35
C ILE A 105 -14.52 9.99 2.35
N GLY A 106 -13.37 9.50 2.80
CA GLY A 106 -13.27 8.45 3.80
C GLY A 106 -13.89 8.84 5.15
N ARG A 107 -13.63 10.07 5.64
CA ARG A 107 -14.24 10.63 6.87
C ARG A 107 -15.77 10.71 6.76
N GLU A 108 -16.28 11.23 5.65
CA GLU A 108 -17.73 11.30 5.39
C GLU A 108 -18.36 9.90 5.36
N MET A 109 -17.70 8.95 4.72
CA MET A 109 -18.16 7.57 4.65
C MET A 109 -18.17 6.92 6.04
N ALA A 110 -17.13 7.13 6.84
CA ALA A 110 -17.04 6.61 8.20
C ALA A 110 -18.17 7.13 9.09
N LEU A 111 -18.48 8.43 9.01
CA LEU A 111 -19.61 9.04 9.73
C LEU A 111 -20.95 8.44 9.29
N ARG A 112 -21.19 8.28 7.99
CA ARG A 112 -22.46 7.71 7.46
C ARG A 112 -22.68 6.25 7.81
N THR A 113 -21.61 5.51 8.04
CA THR A 113 -21.65 4.05 8.30
C THR A 113 -21.39 3.68 9.75
N ASP A 114 -21.29 4.68 10.64
CA ASP A 114 -20.96 4.52 12.07
C ASP A 114 -19.68 3.66 12.28
N ALA A 115 -18.67 3.88 11.43
CA ALA A 115 -17.41 3.16 11.47
C ALA A 115 -16.43 3.80 12.47
N LEU A 116 -16.76 3.73 13.76
CA LEU A 116 -16.06 4.44 14.85
C LEU A 116 -14.57 4.05 15.00
N ALA A 117 -14.19 2.87 14.53
CA ALA A 117 -12.79 2.42 14.54
C ALA A 117 -11.90 3.22 13.57
N LEU A 118 -12.50 3.83 12.52
CA LEU A 118 -11.74 4.51 11.48
C LEU A 118 -11.36 5.94 11.86
N SER A 119 -10.11 6.29 11.59
CA SER A 119 -9.62 7.67 11.60
C SER A 119 -8.74 7.93 10.38
N PHE A 120 -8.72 9.18 9.89
CA PHE A 120 -7.98 9.58 8.70
C PHE A 120 -7.04 10.72 9.03
N VAL A 121 -5.77 10.57 8.65
CA VAL A 121 -4.72 11.58 8.79
C VAL A 121 -4.03 11.76 7.43
N GLU A 122 -3.41 12.93 7.23
CA GLU A 122 -2.76 13.28 5.97
C GLU A 122 -1.23 13.24 6.09
N ASP A 123 -0.73 13.29 7.32
CA ASP A 123 0.70 13.25 7.62
C ASP A 123 1.12 11.85 8.08
N LEU A 124 2.05 11.25 7.33
CA LEU A 124 2.56 9.91 7.60
C LEU A 124 3.45 9.87 8.85
N GLU A 125 4.35 10.84 9.00
CA GLU A 125 5.41 10.78 10.02
C GLU A 125 4.88 10.60 11.46
N PRO A 126 3.93 11.42 11.95
CA PRO A 126 3.40 11.24 13.30
C PRO A 126 2.55 9.97 13.46
N ALA A 127 2.11 9.36 12.36
CA ALA A 127 1.27 8.17 12.40
C ALA A 127 2.07 6.86 12.50
N LEU A 128 3.36 6.86 12.19
CA LEU A 128 4.18 5.65 12.06
C LEU A 128 4.35 4.86 13.35
N SER A 129 4.36 5.53 14.49
CA SER A 129 4.66 4.92 15.79
C SER A 129 3.42 4.59 16.61
N GLY A 130 3.59 3.67 17.59
CA GLY A 130 2.54 3.36 18.56
C GLY A 130 1.41 2.49 18.00
N VAL A 131 1.67 1.76 16.93
CA VAL A 131 0.72 0.84 16.29
C VAL A 131 1.27 -0.59 16.32
N ASP A 132 0.37 -1.56 16.24
CA ASP A 132 0.72 -2.98 16.29
C ASP A 132 0.92 -3.56 14.90
N ILE A 133 0.17 -3.03 13.93
CA ILE A 133 0.14 -3.52 12.55
C ILE A 133 0.32 -2.35 11.59
N TRP A 134 1.21 -2.50 10.60
CA TRP A 134 1.22 -1.70 9.38
C TRP A 134 0.62 -2.47 8.22
N ILE A 135 -0.23 -1.80 7.45
CA ILE A 135 -0.74 -2.26 6.17
C ILE A 135 -0.35 -1.24 5.10
N SER A 136 0.10 -1.70 3.95
CA SER A 136 0.14 -0.91 2.72
C SER A 136 -0.08 -1.80 1.51
N ALA A 137 -1.15 -1.54 0.76
CA ALA A 137 -1.55 -2.37 -0.37
C ALA A 137 -1.51 -1.60 -1.69
N GLY A 138 -0.31 -1.48 -2.25
CA GLY A 138 -0.07 -0.78 -3.52
C GLY A 138 -0.01 0.74 -3.38
N ALA A 139 0.48 1.24 -2.25
CA ALA A 139 0.61 2.65 -1.99
C ALA A 139 2.04 3.07 -1.64
N ILE A 140 2.74 2.31 -0.83
CA ILE A 140 4.03 2.72 -0.25
C ILE A 140 5.12 3.00 -1.30
N GLN A 141 5.05 2.37 -2.46
CA GLN A 141 5.97 2.60 -3.57
C GLN A 141 5.87 3.99 -4.19
N TYR A 142 4.78 4.72 -3.96
CA TYR A 142 4.57 6.07 -4.49
C TYR A 142 5.10 7.18 -3.57
N PHE A 143 5.52 6.84 -2.37
CA PHE A 143 6.18 7.78 -1.48
C PHE A 143 7.66 7.86 -1.85
N GLU A 144 8.18 9.08 -2.02
CA GLU A 144 9.58 9.31 -2.39
C GLU A 144 10.54 8.72 -1.35
N ASP A 145 10.29 8.98 -0.07
CA ASP A 145 11.05 8.45 1.08
C ASP A 145 10.32 7.28 1.75
N GLY A 146 9.57 6.49 0.96
CA GLY A 146 8.63 5.49 1.45
C GLY A 146 9.20 4.08 1.62
N ARG A 147 10.54 3.87 1.52
CA ARG A 147 11.09 2.53 1.76
C ARG A 147 10.75 2.08 3.19
N PRO A 148 10.03 0.96 3.39
CA PRO A 148 9.55 0.56 4.71
C PRO A 148 10.65 0.46 5.77
N SER A 149 11.84 -0.02 5.40
CA SER A 149 12.98 -0.10 6.32
C SER A 149 13.44 1.28 6.82
N ASP A 150 13.33 2.32 6.01
CA ASP A 150 13.72 3.68 6.40
C ASP A 150 12.63 4.34 7.24
N LEU A 151 11.36 4.11 6.92
CA LEU A 151 10.24 4.50 7.78
C LEU A 151 10.34 3.86 9.17
N LEU A 152 10.67 2.57 9.25
CA LEU A 152 10.83 1.84 10.52
C LEU A 152 11.99 2.35 11.38
N LYS A 153 13.06 2.87 10.78
CA LYS A 153 14.16 3.51 11.51
C LYS A 153 13.74 4.80 12.22
N ARG A 154 12.71 5.47 11.69
CA ARG A 154 12.15 6.70 12.28
C ARG A 154 11.11 6.43 13.37
N CYS A 155 10.61 5.21 13.49
CA CYS A 155 9.65 4.85 14.53
C CYS A 155 10.26 4.87 15.92
N THR A 156 9.60 5.49 16.88
CA THR A 156 9.93 5.36 18.32
C THR A 156 9.55 3.98 18.86
N THR A 157 8.45 3.44 18.38
CA THR A 157 8.01 2.05 18.61
C THR A 157 7.61 1.44 17.28
N ARG A 158 8.19 0.29 16.96
CA ARG A 158 7.95 -0.39 15.68
C ARG A 158 6.73 -1.29 15.77
N PRO A 159 5.94 -1.42 14.69
CA PRO A 159 4.85 -2.38 14.62
C PRO A 159 5.38 -3.80 14.71
N LYS A 160 4.63 -4.69 15.36
CA LYS A 160 4.95 -6.12 15.39
C LYS A 160 4.69 -6.81 14.05
N HIS A 161 3.66 -6.38 13.34
CA HIS A 161 3.21 -6.97 12.09
C HIS A 161 3.25 -5.97 10.94
N ILE A 162 3.77 -6.37 9.80
CA ILE A 162 3.82 -5.54 8.59
C ILE A 162 3.26 -6.35 7.42
N LEU A 163 2.20 -5.85 6.83
CA LEU A 163 1.46 -6.44 5.72
C LEU A 163 1.60 -5.54 4.49
N LEU A 164 2.38 -5.97 3.54
CA LEU A 164 2.61 -5.25 2.29
C LEU A 164 1.99 -6.05 1.15
N ASN A 165 1.23 -5.39 0.29
CA ASN A 165 0.61 -6.06 -0.85
C ASN A 165 0.79 -5.22 -2.13
N LYS A 166 0.78 -5.87 -3.26
CA LYS A 166 0.97 -5.22 -4.57
C LYS A 166 2.27 -4.40 -4.66
N LEU A 167 3.36 -4.94 -4.09
CA LEU A 167 4.69 -4.34 -4.23
C LEU A 167 5.32 -4.71 -5.56
N PRO A 168 5.91 -3.77 -6.28
CA PRO A 168 6.68 -4.02 -7.48
C PRO A 168 8.09 -4.49 -7.12
N LEU A 169 8.24 -5.78 -6.82
CA LEU A 169 9.52 -6.41 -6.50
C LEU A 169 10.04 -7.24 -7.69
N TYR A 170 11.34 -7.16 -7.95
CA TYR A 170 11.97 -7.97 -8.98
C TYR A 170 13.45 -8.28 -8.64
N THR A 171 14.16 -9.01 -9.51
CA THR A 171 15.50 -9.52 -9.22
C THR A 171 16.64 -8.56 -9.58
N GLY A 172 16.37 -7.49 -10.36
CA GLY A 172 17.37 -6.50 -10.77
C GLY A 172 17.52 -5.36 -9.76
N GLN A 173 18.30 -4.36 -10.14
CA GLN A 173 18.53 -3.15 -9.33
C GLN A 173 17.26 -2.33 -9.18
N ASP A 174 17.10 -1.67 -8.03
CA ASP A 174 16.04 -0.68 -7.80
C ASP A 174 16.04 0.37 -8.93
N PHE A 175 14.85 0.82 -9.28
CA PHE A 175 14.68 1.94 -10.21
C PHE A 175 13.39 2.69 -9.94
N ILE A 176 13.29 3.87 -10.51
CA ILE A 176 12.08 4.69 -10.49
C ILE A 176 11.50 4.70 -11.90
N THR A 177 10.19 4.54 -11.98
CA THR A 177 9.42 4.68 -13.22
C THR A 177 8.18 5.52 -12.98
N THR A 178 7.41 5.81 -14.01
CA THR A 178 6.14 6.53 -13.89
C THR A 178 4.97 5.64 -14.24
N GLN A 179 3.80 5.94 -13.67
CA GLN A 179 2.56 5.24 -13.96
C GLN A 179 1.44 6.22 -14.31
N ASN A 180 0.68 5.86 -15.32
CA ASN A 180 -0.63 6.44 -15.58
C ASN A 180 -1.66 5.78 -14.68
N LEU A 181 -2.26 6.56 -13.79
CA LEU A 181 -3.25 6.12 -12.80
C LEU A 181 -4.69 6.17 -13.34
N GLY A 182 -4.88 6.70 -14.55
CA GLY A 182 -6.19 7.05 -15.10
C GLY A 182 -6.62 8.47 -14.77
N GLU A 183 -7.72 8.92 -15.35
CA GLU A 183 -8.33 10.24 -15.11
C GLU A 183 -7.35 11.43 -15.26
N GLY A 184 -6.32 11.29 -16.14
CA GLY A 184 -5.28 12.29 -16.32
C GLY A 184 -4.26 12.37 -15.17
N SER A 185 -4.26 11.41 -14.28
CA SER A 185 -3.36 11.31 -13.13
C SER A 185 -2.13 10.49 -13.45
N PHE A 186 -0.98 10.98 -13.02
CA PHE A 186 0.31 10.32 -13.18
C PHE A 186 1.12 10.40 -11.90
N SER A 187 1.92 9.37 -11.60
CA SER A 187 2.80 9.37 -10.44
C SER A 187 4.09 8.60 -10.72
N PRO A 188 5.24 9.08 -10.23
CA PRO A 188 6.43 8.27 -10.08
C PRO A 188 6.19 7.17 -9.06
N PHE A 189 6.92 6.05 -9.17
CA PHE A 189 6.96 5.03 -8.14
C PHE A 189 8.27 4.23 -8.17
N HIS A 190 8.62 3.69 -7.00
CA HIS A 190 9.75 2.80 -6.83
C HIS A 190 9.45 1.38 -7.30
N VAL A 191 10.43 0.77 -7.97
CA VAL A 191 10.50 -0.67 -8.18
C VAL A 191 11.72 -1.17 -7.42
N TYR A 192 11.55 -2.13 -6.53
CA TYR A 192 12.56 -2.54 -5.58
C TYR A 192 13.23 -3.86 -5.97
N ASN A 193 14.54 -3.97 -5.68
CA ASN A 193 15.21 -5.28 -5.67
C ASN A 193 14.63 -6.12 -4.52
N ARG A 194 14.09 -7.29 -4.84
CA ARG A 194 13.46 -8.17 -3.86
C ARG A 194 14.42 -8.60 -2.74
N ALA A 195 15.63 -9.01 -3.08
CA ALA A 195 16.60 -9.51 -2.09
C ALA A 195 17.05 -8.40 -1.13
N ALA A 196 17.34 -7.22 -1.66
CA ALA A 196 17.71 -6.06 -0.85
C ALA A 196 16.55 -5.61 0.05
N PHE A 197 15.32 -5.57 -0.48
CA PHE A 197 14.13 -5.19 0.28
C PHE A 197 13.92 -6.11 1.49
N ILE A 198 13.96 -7.42 1.30
CA ILE A 198 13.80 -8.40 2.38
C ILE A 198 14.99 -8.32 3.35
N GLY A 199 16.23 -8.19 2.83
CA GLY A 199 17.43 -8.04 3.65
C GLY A 199 17.40 -6.83 4.58
N ASP A 200 16.92 -5.67 4.09
CA ASP A 200 16.78 -4.46 4.90
C ASP A 200 15.76 -4.65 6.04
N MET A 201 14.67 -5.35 5.80
CA MET A 201 13.66 -5.68 6.82
C MET A 201 14.24 -6.65 7.86
N THR A 202 14.97 -7.66 7.40
CA THR A 202 15.63 -8.65 8.27
C THR A 202 16.71 -7.99 9.15
N ALA A 203 17.46 -7.05 8.62
CA ALA A 203 18.46 -6.29 9.38
C ALA A 203 17.85 -5.45 10.51
N LEU A 204 16.54 -5.14 10.44
CA LEU A 204 15.78 -4.46 11.49
C LEU A 204 15.12 -5.42 12.49
N GLY A 205 15.38 -6.73 12.39
CA GLY A 205 14.84 -7.76 13.28
C GLY A 205 13.52 -8.36 12.82
N TYR A 206 13.05 -8.07 11.61
CA TYR A 206 11.83 -8.69 11.09
C TYR A 206 12.13 -10.03 10.41
N THR A 207 11.24 -10.99 10.61
CA THR A 207 11.23 -12.26 9.89
C THR A 207 10.15 -12.21 8.80
N LEU A 208 10.52 -12.64 7.59
CA LEU A 208 9.54 -12.87 6.52
C LEU A 208 8.70 -14.10 6.86
N GLY A 209 7.44 -13.90 7.22
CA GLY A 209 6.51 -14.97 7.60
C GLY A 209 5.76 -15.56 6.40
N ASP A 210 5.52 -14.76 5.35
CA ASP A 210 4.84 -15.22 4.14
C ASP A 210 5.14 -14.32 2.94
N GLU A 211 5.01 -14.90 1.73
CA GLU A 211 5.14 -14.21 0.45
C GLU A 211 4.13 -14.81 -0.55
N TRP A 212 3.46 -13.94 -1.31
CA TRP A 212 2.52 -14.37 -2.35
C TRP A 212 2.63 -13.54 -3.62
N ALA A 213 2.28 -14.15 -4.75
CA ALA A 213 2.22 -13.46 -6.04
C ALA A 213 0.88 -12.75 -6.22
N VAL A 214 0.92 -11.54 -6.78
CA VAL A 214 -0.25 -10.73 -7.17
C VAL A 214 -0.31 -10.72 -8.69
N HIS A 215 -0.91 -11.74 -9.28
CA HIS A 215 -0.96 -11.96 -10.73
C HIS A 215 -1.82 -10.92 -11.47
N GLU A 216 -2.71 -10.24 -10.75
CA GLU A 216 -3.56 -9.16 -11.28
C GLU A 216 -2.80 -7.84 -11.49
N ARG A 217 -1.54 -7.81 -11.09
CA ARG A 217 -0.63 -6.67 -11.27
C ARG A 217 0.67 -7.13 -11.88
N SER A 218 1.04 -6.51 -12.98
CA SER A 218 2.32 -6.71 -13.66
C SER A 218 2.96 -5.37 -13.97
N LEU A 219 4.25 -5.39 -14.21
CA LEU A 219 4.96 -4.24 -14.76
C LEU A 219 5.45 -4.59 -16.14
N TYR A 220 4.99 -3.84 -17.13
CA TYR A 220 5.53 -3.84 -18.47
C TYR A 220 6.10 -2.47 -18.78
N LEU A 221 7.41 -2.43 -19.04
CA LEU A 221 8.14 -1.20 -19.35
C LEU A 221 8.59 -1.23 -20.81
N PRO A 222 7.99 -0.42 -21.70
CA PRO A 222 8.34 -0.40 -23.11
C PRO A 222 9.84 -0.16 -23.34
N GLY A 223 10.45 -0.98 -24.18
CA GLY A 223 11.89 -0.90 -24.47
C GLY A 223 12.82 -1.55 -23.42
N HIS A 224 12.27 -2.00 -22.27
CA HIS A 224 13.03 -2.58 -21.17
C HIS A 224 12.44 -3.93 -20.71
N PRO A 225 12.54 -4.98 -21.53
CA PRO A 225 11.99 -6.30 -21.17
C PRO A 225 12.66 -6.92 -19.94
N ASP A 226 13.93 -6.59 -19.70
CA ASP A 226 14.73 -6.98 -18.53
C ASP A 226 14.28 -6.31 -17.22
N ARG A 227 13.45 -5.28 -17.32
CA ARG A 227 12.85 -4.54 -16.20
C ARG A 227 11.35 -4.76 -16.07
N SER A 228 10.82 -5.66 -16.89
CA SER A 228 9.40 -6.04 -16.89
C SER A 228 9.22 -7.37 -16.16
N PHE A 229 8.10 -7.51 -15.43
CA PHE A 229 7.81 -8.74 -14.68
C PHE A 229 6.29 -9.00 -14.59
N PRO A 230 5.87 -10.29 -14.52
CA PRO A 230 4.47 -10.68 -14.73
C PRO A 230 3.58 -10.53 -13.50
N ALA A 231 4.15 -10.38 -12.29
CA ALA A 231 3.38 -10.29 -11.07
C ALA A 231 4.06 -9.38 -10.05
N PHE A 232 3.23 -8.62 -9.32
CA PHE A 232 3.69 -7.94 -8.11
C PHE A 232 3.69 -8.93 -6.94
N THR A 233 4.19 -8.50 -5.79
CA THR A 233 4.39 -9.36 -4.63
C THR A 233 3.64 -8.82 -3.43
N GLY A 234 3.09 -9.72 -2.62
CA GLY A 234 2.68 -9.44 -1.25
C GLY A 234 3.64 -10.07 -0.26
N LEU A 235 3.85 -9.40 0.88
CA LEU A 235 4.77 -9.84 1.93
C LEU A 235 4.12 -9.67 3.32
N TYR A 236 4.34 -10.62 4.18
CA TYR A 236 4.06 -10.50 5.60
C TYR A 236 5.36 -10.61 6.39
N PHE A 237 5.63 -9.61 7.22
CA PHE A 237 6.73 -9.62 8.16
C PHE A 237 6.21 -9.57 9.60
N THR A 238 6.92 -10.24 10.51
CA THR A 238 6.68 -10.17 11.95
C THR A 238 7.97 -9.95 12.70
N ASN A 239 7.87 -9.23 13.83
CA ASN A 239 8.95 -9.08 14.79
C ASN A 239 8.48 -9.61 16.13
N ASP A 240 9.13 -10.67 16.64
CA ASP A 240 8.77 -11.34 17.89
C ASP A 240 9.48 -10.77 19.13
N THR A 241 10.24 -9.65 18.96
CA THR A 241 10.93 -8.96 20.07
C THR A 241 10.08 -7.90 20.72
#